data_6ec394fe772d53d630b599bcd506c5c8
#
_entry.id   6ec394fe772d53d630b599bcd506c5c8
#
_cell.length_a   1.000
_cell.length_b   1.000
_cell.length_c   1.000
_cell.angle_alpha   90.00
_cell.angle_beta   90.00
_cell.angle_gamma   90.00
#
_symmetry.space_group_name_H-M   'P 1'
#
loop_
_entity.id
_entity.type
_entity.pdbx_description
1 polymer ?
#
loop_
_entity_poly.entity_id
_entity_poly.type
_entity_poly.pdbx_seq_one_letter_code
_entity_poly.pdbx_strand_id
1 'polypeptide(L)'
;MKKLRKKELPFTTDAIEENITDIAGIRVVCSFEEDIYKMADCLLQQDDVTLIERKDYIKHPKESGYRSLHLIVEVPIFLENEKRPMKVEVQLRTIAMDFWASLEHKLRYKKNIDAELLEKLSVDLVDCANKSAELDKKMESIKKKIERGKVIGDDF
;
A
#
# COMPACT_ATOMS: atom_id res chain seq x y z
N MET A 1 -12.75 -16.26 3.25
CA MET A 1 -13.24 -17.49 3.92
C MET A 1 -12.55 -17.79 5.25
N LYS A 2 -11.20 -17.85 5.34
CA LYS A 2 -10.48 -18.10 6.62
C LYS A 2 -10.82 -17.11 7.75
N LYS A 3 -11.03 -15.81 7.46
CA LYS A 3 -11.36 -14.77 8.47
C LYS A 3 -12.76 -14.97 9.09
N LEU A 4 -13.77 -15.37 8.30
CA LEU A 4 -15.10 -15.65 8.81
C LEU A 4 -15.14 -16.87 9.72
N ARG A 5 -14.44 -17.96 9.34
CA ARG A 5 -14.35 -19.16 10.19
C ARG A 5 -13.71 -18.85 11.55
N LYS A 6 -12.71 -17.95 11.59
CA LYS A 6 -12.04 -17.56 12.84
C LYS A 6 -12.93 -16.73 13.76
N LYS A 7 -13.96 -16.04 13.21
CA LYS A 7 -14.91 -15.19 13.95
C LYS A 7 -16.26 -15.89 14.23
N GLU A 8 -16.42 -17.16 13.81
CA GLU A 8 -17.68 -17.93 13.94
C GLU A 8 -18.90 -17.21 13.35
N LEU A 9 -18.70 -16.46 12.28
CA LEU A 9 -19.76 -15.70 11.62
C LEU A 9 -20.47 -16.51 10.53
N PRO A 10 -21.77 -16.28 10.28
CA PRO A 10 -22.48 -16.95 9.20
C PRO A 10 -21.88 -16.55 7.84
N PHE A 11 -21.89 -17.51 6.89
CA PHE A 11 -21.42 -17.29 5.51
C PHE A 11 -22.49 -16.60 4.66
N THR A 12 -22.89 -15.40 5.06
CA THR A 12 -23.79 -14.55 4.30
C THR A 12 -23.04 -13.33 3.76
N THR A 13 -23.51 -12.77 2.66
CA THR A 13 -22.93 -11.56 2.06
C THR A 13 -22.95 -10.39 3.07
N ASP A 14 -24.05 -10.25 3.80
CA ASP A 14 -24.23 -9.19 4.80
C ASP A 14 -23.28 -9.33 5.98
N ALA A 15 -23.06 -10.55 6.49
CA ALA A 15 -22.09 -10.82 7.55
C ALA A 15 -20.63 -10.55 7.09
N ILE A 16 -20.33 -10.77 5.82
CA ILE A 16 -19.04 -10.45 5.22
C ILE A 16 -18.85 -8.93 5.19
N GLU A 17 -19.82 -8.18 4.71
CA GLU A 17 -19.76 -6.72 4.59
C GLU A 17 -19.66 -6.02 5.95
N GLU A 18 -20.45 -6.43 6.92
CA GLU A 18 -20.47 -5.82 8.25
C GLU A 18 -19.21 -6.10 9.09
N ASN A 19 -18.60 -7.28 8.91
CA ASN A 19 -17.54 -7.75 9.80
C ASN A 19 -16.15 -7.80 9.17
N ILE A 20 -16.03 -7.68 7.85
CA ILE A 20 -14.76 -7.69 7.12
C ILE A 20 -14.65 -6.42 6.29
N THR A 21 -13.87 -5.46 6.77
CA THR A 21 -13.66 -4.16 6.11
C THR A 21 -12.68 -4.24 4.93
N ASP A 22 -11.93 -5.33 4.80
CA ASP A 22 -10.91 -5.57 3.78
C ASP A 22 -11.28 -6.74 2.84
N ILE A 23 -12.51 -6.75 2.34
CA ILE A 23 -13.02 -7.81 1.44
C ILE A 23 -12.27 -7.79 0.11
N ALA A 24 -12.07 -6.62 -0.47
CA ALA A 24 -11.28 -6.41 -1.67
C ALA A 24 -10.02 -5.61 -1.35
N GLY A 25 -8.88 -6.04 -1.89
CA GLY A 25 -7.60 -5.35 -1.76
C GLY A 25 -6.97 -5.15 -3.13
N ILE A 26 -6.52 -3.94 -3.40
CA ILE A 26 -5.80 -3.58 -4.62
C ILE A 26 -4.42 -3.07 -4.21
N ARG A 27 -3.39 -3.50 -4.95
CA ARG A 27 -2.04 -2.95 -4.83
C ARG A 27 -1.68 -2.22 -6.11
N VAL A 28 -1.25 -0.98 -5.95
CA VAL A 28 -0.76 -0.14 -7.03
C VAL A 28 0.72 0.15 -6.77
N VAL A 29 1.57 -0.17 -7.76
CA VAL A 29 3.01 0.08 -7.69
C VAL A 29 3.34 1.22 -8.64
N CYS A 30 3.85 2.31 -8.08
CA CYS A 30 4.26 3.51 -8.78
C CYS A 30 5.79 3.58 -8.91
N SER A 31 6.29 4.31 -9.89
CA SER A 31 7.74 4.47 -10.07
C SER A 31 8.35 5.37 -9.00
N PHE A 32 7.66 6.45 -8.60
CA PHE A 32 8.18 7.45 -7.68
C PHE A 32 7.16 7.79 -6.59
N GLU A 33 7.67 8.32 -5.46
CA GLU A 33 6.84 8.65 -4.29
C GLU A 33 5.78 9.72 -4.62
N GLU A 34 6.11 10.73 -5.41
CA GLU A 34 5.15 11.75 -5.84
C GLU A 34 4.01 11.19 -6.69
N ASP A 35 4.26 10.12 -7.48
CA ASP A 35 3.24 9.48 -8.30
C ASP A 35 2.19 8.77 -7.45
N ILE A 36 2.57 8.28 -6.26
CA ILE A 36 1.64 7.70 -5.29
C ILE A 36 0.58 8.72 -4.89
N TYR A 37 1.00 9.94 -4.53
CA TYR A 37 0.07 10.98 -4.11
C TYR A 37 -0.80 11.49 -5.26
N LYS A 38 -0.22 11.65 -6.45
CA LYS A 38 -0.98 12.00 -7.66
C LYS A 38 -2.05 10.94 -7.98
N MET A 39 -1.68 9.66 -7.90
CA MET A 39 -2.61 8.56 -8.15
C MET A 39 -3.72 8.50 -7.09
N ALA A 40 -3.37 8.72 -5.81
CA ALA A 40 -4.34 8.80 -4.72
C ALA A 40 -5.34 9.95 -4.94
N ASP A 41 -4.84 11.13 -5.31
CA ASP A 41 -5.69 12.29 -5.59
C ASP A 41 -6.62 12.05 -6.79
N CYS A 42 -6.10 11.47 -7.87
CA CYS A 42 -6.91 11.09 -9.03
C CYS A 42 -8.02 10.08 -8.67
N LEU A 43 -7.70 9.09 -7.84
CA LEU A 43 -8.69 8.11 -7.37
C LEU A 43 -9.79 8.79 -6.54
N LEU A 44 -9.41 9.66 -5.62
CA LEU A 44 -10.35 10.32 -4.70
C LEU A 44 -11.16 11.45 -5.35
N GLN A 45 -10.80 11.88 -6.55
CA GLN A 45 -11.59 12.83 -7.35
C GLN A 45 -12.72 12.17 -8.15
N GLN A 46 -12.78 10.83 -8.19
CA GLN A 46 -13.86 10.13 -8.86
C GLN A 46 -15.16 10.27 -8.06
N ASP A 47 -16.26 10.56 -8.74
CA ASP A 47 -17.58 10.84 -8.11
C ASP A 47 -18.15 9.63 -7.36
N ASP A 48 -17.74 8.43 -7.74
CA ASP A 48 -18.20 7.17 -7.20
C ASP A 48 -17.24 6.55 -6.17
N VAL A 49 -16.19 7.27 -5.80
CA VAL A 49 -15.21 6.84 -4.78
C VAL A 49 -15.32 7.72 -3.54
N THR A 50 -15.62 7.09 -2.41
CA THR A 50 -15.69 7.77 -1.11
C THR A 50 -14.54 7.32 -0.22
N LEU A 51 -13.72 8.26 0.25
CA LEU A 51 -12.65 7.96 1.20
C LEU A 51 -13.23 7.69 2.60
N ILE A 52 -12.92 6.53 3.17
CA ILE A 52 -13.29 6.13 4.53
C ILE A 52 -12.13 6.35 5.51
N GLU A 53 -10.93 5.89 5.13
CA GLU A 53 -9.74 6.00 5.97
C GLU A 53 -8.49 6.19 5.11
N ARG A 54 -7.55 7.01 5.60
CA ARG A 54 -6.23 7.19 4.99
C ARG A 54 -5.15 6.97 6.05
N LYS A 55 -4.22 6.06 5.77
CA LYS A 55 -3.03 5.79 6.59
C LYS A 55 -1.78 6.01 5.75
N ASP A 56 -1.03 7.04 6.09
CA ASP A 56 0.20 7.40 5.37
C ASP A 56 1.44 6.87 6.09
N TYR A 57 1.80 5.63 5.78
CA TYR A 57 3.02 5.00 6.29
C TYR A 57 4.28 5.38 5.49
N ILE A 58 4.16 6.27 4.51
CA ILE A 58 5.31 6.85 3.82
C ILE A 58 5.88 7.99 4.67
N LYS A 59 4.98 8.89 5.13
CA LYS A 59 5.34 10.00 6.04
C LYS A 59 5.62 9.52 7.47
N HIS A 60 4.88 8.51 7.91
CA HIS A 60 4.97 7.93 9.25
C HIS A 60 5.17 6.41 9.14
N PRO A 61 6.40 5.93 8.82
CA PRO A 61 6.68 4.51 8.69
C PRO A 61 6.35 3.74 9.96
N LYS A 62 5.95 2.48 9.82
CA LYS A 62 5.79 1.59 10.97
C LYS A 62 7.16 1.31 11.62
N GLU A 63 7.17 0.92 12.88
CA GLU A 63 8.38 0.52 13.61
C GLU A 63 9.17 -0.58 12.89
N SER A 64 8.50 -1.46 12.17
CA SER A 64 9.11 -2.50 11.33
C SER A 64 9.87 -1.97 10.10
N GLY A 65 9.74 -0.69 9.78
CA GLY A 65 10.25 -0.09 8.54
C GLY A 65 9.26 -0.11 7.37
N TYR A 66 8.08 -0.70 7.55
CA TYR A 66 7.06 -0.79 6.50
C TYR A 66 6.58 0.60 6.06
N ARG A 67 6.55 0.83 4.73
CA ARG A 67 6.08 2.04 4.07
C ARG A 67 5.08 1.70 2.97
N SER A 68 3.99 2.45 2.95
CA SER A 68 2.95 2.41 1.92
C SER A 68 1.93 3.50 2.23
N LEU A 69 1.20 3.98 1.21
CA LEU A 69 -0.01 4.74 1.43
C LEU A 69 -1.20 3.78 1.37
N HIS A 70 -1.99 3.73 2.43
CA HIS A 70 -3.20 2.92 2.50
C HIS A 70 -4.43 3.81 2.45
N LEU A 71 -5.34 3.49 1.54
CA LEU A 71 -6.66 4.10 1.47
C LEU A 71 -7.71 3.01 1.65
N ILE A 72 -8.65 3.23 2.55
CA ILE A 72 -9.90 2.47 2.58
C ILE A 72 -10.94 3.36 1.91
N VAL A 73 -11.45 2.89 0.80
CA VAL A 73 -12.47 3.59 0.02
C VAL A 73 -13.72 2.74 -0.08
N GLU A 74 -14.85 3.42 -0.29
CA GLU A 74 -16.12 2.80 -0.63
C GLU A 74 -16.42 3.10 -2.09
N VAL A 75 -16.74 2.06 -2.85
CA VAL A 75 -17.11 2.15 -4.25
C VAL A 75 -18.42 1.41 -4.49
N PRO A 76 -19.29 1.86 -5.41
CA PRO A 76 -20.50 1.13 -5.75
C PRO A 76 -20.16 -0.10 -6.60
N ILE A 77 -20.77 -1.22 -6.27
CA ILE A 77 -20.84 -2.38 -7.16
C ILE A 77 -22.26 -2.53 -7.70
N PHE A 78 -22.35 -2.94 -8.96
CA PHE A 78 -23.61 -3.12 -9.65
C PHE A 78 -23.89 -4.61 -9.74
N LEU A 79 -24.89 -5.07 -8.98
CA LEU A 79 -25.42 -6.41 -9.04
C LEU A 79 -26.60 -6.43 -10.00
N GLU A 80 -27.09 -7.63 -10.35
CA GLU A 80 -28.16 -7.80 -11.31
C GLU A 80 -29.44 -6.98 -10.97
N ASN A 81 -29.77 -6.88 -9.68
CA ASN A 81 -30.99 -6.23 -9.20
C ASN A 81 -30.77 -5.07 -8.22
N GLU A 82 -29.53 -4.74 -7.89
CA GLU A 82 -29.24 -3.69 -6.92
C GLU A 82 -27.86 -3.05 -7.13
N LYS A 83 -27.71 -1.81 -6.64
CA LYS A 83 -26.44 -1.12 -6.47
C LYS A 83 -26.06 -1.18 -5.00
N ARG A 84 -24.86 -1.66 -4.69
CA ARG A 84 -24.40 -1.88 -3.32
C ARG A 84 -23.03 -1.24 -3.10
N PRO A 85 -22.80 -0.51 -1.98
CA PRO A 85 -21.47 -0.01 -1.64
C PRO A 85 -20.55 -1.15 -1.19
N MET A 86 -19.30 -1.12 -1.62
CA MET A 86 -18.26 -2.06 -1.20
C MET A 86 -17.02 -1.33 -0.72
N LYS A 87 -16.46 -1.78 0.41
CA LYS A 87 -15.17 -1.28 0.92
C LYS A 87 -14.01 -1.97 0.24
N VAL A 88 -13.05 -1.16 -0.20
CA VAL A 88 -11.83 -1.61 -0.88
C VAL A 88 -10.63 -1.01 -0.19
N GLU A 89 -9.64 -1.82 0.17
CA GLU A 89 -8.32 -1.35 0.60
C GLU A 89 -7.43 -1.17 -0.63
N VAL A 90 -6.93 0.05 -0.81
CA VAL A 90 -5.97 0.39 -1.86
C VAL A 90 -4.62 0.68 -1.21
N GLN A 91 -3.62 -0.14 -1.54
CA GLN A 91 -2.24 0.03 -1.10
C GLN A 91 -1.43 0.60 -2.25
N LEU A 92 -0.88 1.81 -2.08
CA LEU A 92 -0.02 2.46 -3.06
C LEU A 92 1.42 2.45 -2.55
N ARG A 93 2.33 1.97 -3.38
CA ARG A 93 3.76 1.79 -3.06
C ARG A 93 4.63 2.24 -4.22
N THR A 94 5.88 2.59 -3.94
CA THR A 94 6.92 2.60 -4.96
C THR A 94 7.43 1.18 -5.22
N ILE A 95 8.23 1.01 -6.28
CA ILE A 95 8.92 -0.25 -6.57
C ILE A 95 9.80 -0.65 -5.39
N ALA A 96 10.52 0.29 -4.78
CA ALA A 96 11.39 0.05 -3.63
C ALA A 96 10.61 -0.38 -2.38
N MET A 97 9.47 0.24 -2.10
CA MET A 97 8.58 -0.16 -1.00
C MET A 97 8.01 -1.55 -1.21
N ASP A 98 7.59 -1.89 -2.41
CA ASP A 98 7.05 -3.21 -2.75
C ASP A 98 8.11 -4.30 -2.69
N PHE A 99 9.33 -4.01 -3.14
CA PHE A 99 10.49 -4.88 -3.02
C PHE A 99 10.74 -5.27 -1.55
N TRP A 100 10.89 -4.28 -0.67
CA TRP A 100 11.15 -4.53 0.75
C TRP A 100 9.99 -5.30 1.42
N ALA A 101 8.75 -4.86 1.21
CA ALA A 101 7.58 -5.47 1.84
C ALA A 101 7.35 -6.93 1.39
N SER A 102 7.61 -7.23 0.12
CA SER A 102 7.47 -8.57 -0.42
C SER A 102 8.51 -9.54 0.15
N LEU A 103 9.75 -9.09 0.31
CA LEU A 103 10.83 -9.92 0.86
C LEU A 103 10.69 -10.06 2.38
N GLU A 104 10.37 -9.01 3.10
CA GLU A 104 10.11 -9.04 4.55
C GLU A 104 9.01 -10.06 4.88
N HIS A 105 7.91 -10.04 4.14
CA HIS A 105 6.82 -11.00 4.30
C HIS A 105 7.30 -12.44 4.10
N LYS A 106 8.08 -12.71 3.06
CA LYS A 106 8.64 -14.06 2.80
C LYS A 106 9.58 -14.53 3.90
N LEU A 107 10.41 -13.64 4.44
CA LEU A 107 11.37 -13.96 5.50
C LEU A 107 10.67 -14.25 6.83
N ARG A 108 9.68 -13.44 7.23
CA ARG A 108 8.93 -13.65 8.47
C ARG A 108 8.03 -14.87 8.45
N TYR A 109 7.55 -15.30 7.29
CA TYR A 109 6.68 -16.48 7.16
C TYR A 109 7.45 -17.81 7.09
N LYS A 110 8.77 -17.81 7.16
CA LYS A 110 9.54 -19.05 7.34
C LYS A 110 9.25 -19.61 8.73
N LYS A 111 8.57 -20.76 8.78
CA LYS A 111 8.33 -21.52 10.00
C LYS A 111 9.69 -21.95 10.58
N ASN A 112 9.90 -21.81 11.90
CA ASN A 112 11.06 -22.23 12.68
C ASN A 112 12.22 -21.20 12.79
N ILE A 113 11.92 -19.92 12.88
CA ILE A 113 12.91 -18.92 13.31
C ILE A 113 12.74 -18.74 14.83
N ASP A 114 13.84 -18.88 15.56
CA ASP A 114 13.91 -18.59 16.98
C ASP A 114 13.58 -17.11 17.26
N ALA A 115 12.88 -16.84 18.37
CA ALA A 115 12.43 -15.49 18.71
C ALA A 115 13.59 -14.50 18.89
N GLU A 116 14.70 -14.92 19.46
CA GLU A 116 15.91 -14.08 19.64
C GLU A 116 16.55 -13.72 18.28
N LEU A 117 16.62 -14.69 17.37
CA LEU A 117 17.11 -14.46 16.02
C LEU A 117 16.17 -13.54 15.24
N LEU A 118 14.86 -13.70 15.41
CA LEU A 118 13.86 -12.83 14.75
C LEU A 118 14.00 -11.39 15.21
N GLU A 119 14.28 -11.13 16.49
CA GLU A 119 14.48 -9.79 17.03
C GLU A 119 15.74 -9.13 16.42
N LYS A 120 16.85 -9.85 16.36
CA LYS A 120 18.09 -9.37 15.69
C LYS A 120 17.88 -9.06 14.23
N LEU A 121 17.19 -9.95 13.50
CA LEU A 121 16.86 -9.75 12.09
C LEU A 121 15.89 -8.58 11.86
N SER A 122 15.06 -8.24 12.84
CA SER A 122 14.16 -7.09 12.75
C SER A 122 14.91 -5.78 12.66
N VAL A 123 16.05 -5.63 13.36
CA VAL A 123 16.92 -4.45 13.25
C VAL A 123 17.52 -4.33 11.84
N ASP A 124 18.00 -5.43 11.29
CA ASP A 124 18.54 -5.47 9.92
C ASP A 124 17.47 -5.15 8.87
N LEU A 125 16.23 -5.63 9.09
CA LEU A 125 15.11 -5.32 8.20
C LEU A 125 14.74 -3.83 8.21
N VAL A 126 14.81 -3.17 9.38
CA VAL A 126 14.60 -1.72 9.49
C VAL A 126 15.71 -0.97 8.79
N ASP A 127 16.96 -1.38 8.93
CA ASP A 127 18.11 -0.79 8.21
C ASP A 127 17.93 -0.92 6.70
N CYS A 128 17.53 -2.10 6.21
CA CYS A 128 17.21 -2.31 4.80
C CYS A 128 16.07 -1.41 4.31
N ALA A 129 15.03 -1.20 5.13
CA ALA A 129 13.92 -0.31 4.80
C ALA A 129 14.38 1.14 4.66
N ASN A 130 15.26 1.60 5.55
CA ASN A 130 15.82 2.95 5.51
C ASN A 130 16.70 3.17 4.28
N LYS A 131 17.58 2.21 3.96
CA LYS A 131 18.41 2.25 2.74
C LYS A 131 17.57 2.24 1.47
N SER A 132 16.52 1.44 1.44
CA SER A 132 15.54 1.40 0.34
C SER A 132 14.85 2.76 0.14
N ALA A 133 14.46 3.43 1.24
CA ALA A 133 13.86 4.76 1.17
C ALA A 133 14.84 5.84 0.70
N GLU A 134 16.12 5.76 1.09
CA GLU A 134 17.15 6.67 0.62
C GLU A 134 17.39 6.52 -0.89
N LEU A 135 17.46 5.28 -1.39
CA LEU A 135 17.56 5.00 -2.81
C LEU A 135 16.35 5.53 -3.59
N ASP A 136 15.15 5.33 -3.09
CA ASP A 136 13.92 5.80 -3.70
C ASP A 136 13.93 7.32 -3.87
N LYS A 137 14.28 8.07 -2.82
CA LYS A 137 14.42 9.54 -2.86
C LYS A 137 15.53 9.99 -3.81
N LYS A 138 16.64 9.27 -3.85
CA LYS A 138 17.77 9.59 -4.75
C LYS A 138 17.36 9.41 -6.21
N MET A 139 16.63 8.34 -6.54
CA MET A 139 16.11 8.09 -7.88
C MET A 139 15.10 9.16 -8.31
N GLU A 140 14.21 9.57 -7.41
CA GLU A 140 13.28 10.69 -7.66
C GLU A 140 14.02 12.02 -7.90
N SER A 141 15.08 12.28 -7.13
CA SER A 141 15.93 13.46 -7.35
C SER A 141 16.61 13.45 -8.72
N ILE A 142 17.08 12.30 -9.19
CA ILE A 142 17.64 12.15 -10.54
C ILE A 142 16.58 12.44 -11.62
N LYS A 143 15.38 11.89 -11.47
CA LYS A 143 14.24 12.20 -12.35
C LYS A 143 14.03 13.71 -12.48
N LYS A 144 13.92 14.41 -11.34
CA LYS A 144 13.68 15.86 -11.31
C LYS A 144 14.81 16.66 -11.96
N LYS A 145 16.06 16.22 -11.86
CA LYS A 145 17.18 16.85 -12.55
C LYS A 145 17.12 16.68 -14.07
N ILE A 146 16.73 15.48 -14.54
CA ILE A 146 16.55 15.19 -15.96
C ILE A 146 15.41 16.04 -16.54
N GLU A 147 14.29 16.14 -15.84
CA GLU A 147 13.14 16.94 -16.27
C GLU A 147 13.50 18.44 -16.37
N ARG A 148 14.23 18.97 -15.39
CA ARG A 148 14.72 20.37 -15.43
C ARG A 148 15.73 20.60 -16.56
N GLY A 149 16.61 19.64 -16.83
CA GLY A 149 17.58 19.73 -17.93
C GLY A 149 16.93 19.72 -19.32
N LYS A 150 15.81 19.04 -19.49
CA LYS A 150 15.05 19.06 -20.76
C LYS A 150 14.37 20.41 -21.04
N VAL A 151 13.92 21.10 -19.99
CA VAL A 151 13.30 22.44 -20.12
C VAL A 151 14.32 23.49 -20.60
N ILE A 152 15.63 23.30 -20.29
CA ILE A 152 16.70 24.20 -20.74
C ILE A 152 17.14 23.91 -22.19
N GLY A 153 16.82 22.73 -22.72
CA GLY A 153 17.23 22.29 -24.06
C GLY A 153 16.22 22.55 -25.18
N ASP A 154 14.98 22.88 -24.86
CA ASP A 154 13.91 23.11 -25.85
C ASP A 154 13.77 24.59 -26.28
N ASP A 155 14.65 25.49 -25.77
CA ASP A 155 14.68 26.91 -26.11
C ASP A 155 15.79 27.28 -27.16
N PHE A 156 16.22 26.31 -27.97
CA PHE A 156 17.13 26.55 -29.09
C PHE A 156 16.62 25.98 -30.40
#